data_1dc3e3f34ed4ce0c96c12ef8241ec46b
#
_entry.id   1dc3e3f34ed4ce0c96c12ef8241ec46b
#
_cell.length_a   1.000
_cell.length_b   1.000
_cell.length_c   1.000
_cell.angle_alpha   90.00
_cell.angle_beta   90.00
_cell.angle_gamma   90.00
#
_symmetry.space_group_name_H-M   'P 1'
#
loop_
_entity.id
_entity.type
_entity.pdbx_description
1 polymer ?
#
loop_
_entity_poly.entity_id
_entity_poly.type
_entity_poly.pdbx_seq_one_letter_code
_entity_poly.pdbx_strand_id
1 'polypeptide(L)'
;MRLLYVVAKAEYFLSHRLALAKEAKAAGYAVAVATTQFQKKDHPKIVGIDTFPIRFKRGGINPFSELKAIIDLFVVFKKNQPSLVHNVALKPALYGAAIARFYKIPTINAINGFGYIFTSRHLKARILRSFVKLALKLILNHESAAVIVQNQHDYLECESLLPRCKLSLVLGSGVDIKTFYPVPYHGIFTFTLVARMLWSKGVGEFVKAAQLFAKNNPHTEVRFLLVGSNDPENPESISLETLKKWHSEGVIEWQEYTDDIQNIYGQTHVAVLPSYREGLPKSLLEAMACGLPIITTDTVGCRDLVDDANGIKVPVKNTKALVNAFERCVADPHMCEAMGKQGRIKAESMYSIDIINRQVMGIYCKILDNF
;
A
#
# COMPACT_ATOMS: atom_id res chain seq x y z
N MET A 1 26.60 10.74 -1.91
CA MET A 1 26.07 9.71 -2.82
C MET A 1 24.74 10.14 -3.42
N ARG A 2 24.41 9.79 -4.68
CA ARG A 2 23.14 10.13 -5.32
C ARG A 2 22.18 8.96 -5.27
N LEU A 3 21.03 9.14 -4.64
CA LEU A 3 19.94 8.16 -4.54
C LEU A 3 18.82 8.55 -5.48
N LEU A 4 18.49 7.68 -6.44
CA LEU A 4 17.37 7.88 -7.36
C LEU A 4 16.20 6.93 -6.99
N TYR A 5 15.07 7.50 -6.62
CA TYR A 5 13.80 6.77 -6.54
C TYR A 5 13.18 6.68 -7.94
N VAL A 6 12.72 5.48 -8.32
CA VAL A 6 11.91 5.27 -9.53
C VAL A 6 10.54 4.77 -9.10
N VAL A 7 9.51 5.61 -9.29
CA VAL A 7 8.15 5.37 -8.76
C VAL A 7 7.12 5.65 -9.84
N ALA A 8 6.14 4.76 -10.00
CA ALA A 8 5.18 4.83 -11.09
C ALA A 8 4.19 6.02 -10.99
N LYS A 9 3.88 6.53 -9.79
CA LYS A 9 2.98 7.68 -9.56
C LYS A 9 3.53 8.60 -8.48
N ALA A 10 3.41 9.91 -8.67
CA ALA A 10 3.85 10.93 -7.74
C ALA A 10 3.14 10.82 -6.38
N GLU A 11 1.83 10.59 -6.38
CA GLU A 11 1.02 10.43 -5.17
C GLU A 11 1.49 9.24 -4.33
N TYR A 12 1.93 8.15 -4.99
CA TYR A 12 2.48 7.00 -4.29
C TYR A 12 3.82 7.31 -3.63
N PHE A 13 4.69 8.09 -4.30
CA PHE A 13 5.94 8.57 -3.69
C PHE A 13 5.65 9.41 -2.45
N LEU A 14 4.74 10.38 -2.54
CA LEU A 14 4.38 11.25 -1.43
C LEU A 14 3.85 10.49 -0.22
N SER A 15 2.97 9.53 -0.45
CA SER A 15 2.30 8.80 0.65
C SER A 15 3.14 7.67 1.24
N HIS A 16 4.08 7.07 0.49
CA HIS A 16 4.76 5.84 0.92
C HIS A 16 6.29 5.94 0.96
N ARG A 17 6.90 6.95 0.34
CA ARG A 17 8.38 7.03 0.23
C ARG A 17 8.97 8.38 0.59
N LEU A 18 8.14 9.42 0.71
CA LEU A 18 8.63 10.76 1.01
C LEU A 18 9.38 10.84 2.36
N ALA A 19 8.86 10.17 3.39
CA ALA A 19 9.52 10.16 4.70
C ALA A 19 10.90 9.49 4.63
N LEU A 20 11.00 8.33 3.97
CA LEU A 20 12.28 7.66 3.74
C LEU A 20 13.24 8.52 2.89
N ALA A 21 12.72 9.20 1.88
CA ALA A 21 13.52 10.11 1.04
C ALA A 21 14.06 11.29 1.84
N LYS A 22 13.27 11.86 2.75
CA LYS A 22 13.70 12.92 3.66
C LYS A 22 14.76 12.43 4.64
N GLU A 23 14.62 11.23 5.18
CA GLU A 23 15.61 10.63 6.08
C GLU A 23 16.92 10.33 5.34
N ALA A 24 16.86 9.78 4.13
CA ALA A 24 18.03 9.59 3.28
C ALA A 24 18.73 10.91 2.98
N LYS A 25 17.97 11.99 2.71
CA LYS A 25 18.54 13.33 2.53
C LYS A 25 19.23 13.84 3.80
N ALA A 26 18.62 13.65 4.97
CA ALA A 26 19.21 14.00 6.26
C ALA A 26 20.50 13.20 6.55
N ALA A 27 20.59 11.96 6.05
CA ALA A 27 21.79 11.13 6.11
C ALA A 27 22.84 11.47 5.04
N GLY A 28 22.67 12.57 4.29
CA GLY A 28 23.67 13.09 3.35
C GLY A 28 23.55 12.56 1.91
N TYR A 29 22.47 11.84 1.56
CA TYR A 29 22.22 11.48 0.16
C TYR A 29 21.69 12.69 -0.62
N ALA A 30 22.20 12.91 -1.83
CA ALA A 30 21.52 13.76 -2.82
C ALA A 30 20.38 12.95 -3.42
N VAL A 31 19.14 13.30 -3.04
CA VAL A 31 17.95 12.51 -3.39
C VAL A 31 17.27 13.06 -4.64
N ALA A 32 16.95 12.17 -5.56
CA ALA A 32 16.15 12.44 -6.74
C ALA A 32 15.00 11.46 -6.88
N VAL A 33 13.91 11.86 -7.57
CA VAL A 33 12.79 11.01 -7.88
C VAL A 33 12.39 11.09 -9.36
N ALA A 34 12.34 9.95 -10.03
CA ALA A 34 11.79 9.78 -11.36
C ALA A 34 10.35 9.22 -11.22
N THR A 35 9.35 10.02 -11.56
CA THR A 35 7.93 9.65 -11.40
C THR A 35 7.05 10.45 -12.36
N THR A 36 5.74 10.28 -12.31
CA THR A 36 4.81 11.19 -13.01
C THR A 36 4.92 12.62 -12.46
N GLN A 37 4.37 13.59 -13.18
CA GLN A 37 4.45 14.98 -12.78
C GLN A 37 3.73 15.23 -11.44
N PHE A 38 4.38 15.92 -10.51
CA PHE A 38 3.79 16.38 -9.26
C PHE A 38 2.80 17.53 -9.51
N GLN A 39 1.76 17.61 -8.69
CA GLN A 39 0.84 18.74 -8.69
C GLN A 39 1.51 19.95 -8.01
N LYS A 40 1.07 21.18 -8.35
CA LYS A 40 1.62 22.41 -7.72
C LYS A 40 1.54 22.42 -6.20
N LYS A 41 0.44 21.86 -5.63
CA LYS A 41 0.26 21.74 -4.17
C LYS A 41 1.26 20.83 -3.47
N ASP A 42 1.96 19.96 -4.21
CA ASP A 42 2.91 19.00 -3.66
C ASP A 42 4.35 19.55 -3.59
N HIS A 43 4.65 20.65 -4.30
CA HIS A 43 5.98 21.22 -4.36
C HIS A 43 6.58 21.55 -2.98
N PRO A 44 5.83 22.11 -2.02
CA PRO A 44 6.37 22.38 -0.67
C PRO A 44 6.80 21.09 0.06
N LYS A 45 6.17 19.95 -0.23
CA LYS A 45 6.47 18.66 0.41
C LYS A 45 7.80 18.07 -0.04
N ILE A 46 8.27 18.42 -1.26
CA ILE A 46 9.43 17.83 -1.94
C ILE A 46 10.62 18.81 -2.08
N VAL A 47 10.65 19.87 -1.30
CA VAL A 47 11.74 20.86 -1.33
C VAL A 47 13.11 20.19 -1.11
N GLY A 48 14.03 20.43 -2.07
CA GLY A 48 15.38 19.87 -2.04
C GLY A 48 15.46 18.40 -2.41
N ILE A 49 14.46 17.88 -3.14
CA ILE A 49 14.48 16.61 -3.86
C ILE A 49 14.40 16.93 -5.35
N ASP A 50 15.37 16.47 -6.13
CA ASP A 50 15.35 16.65 -7.58
C ASP A 50 14.25 15.80 -8.21
N THR A 51 13.47 16.37 -9.13
CA THR A 51 12.34 15.68 -9.75
C THR A 51 12.51 15.51 -11.25
N PHE A 52 12.29 14.31 -11.74
CA PHE A 52 12.35 13.96 -13.15
C PHE A 52 11.01 13.37 -13.59
N PRO A 53 10.20 14.11 -14.37
CA PRO A 53 8.92 13.59 -14.86
C PRO A 53 9.16 12.50 -15.89
N ILE A 54 8.47 11.35 -15.71
CA ILE A 54 8.50 10.21 -16.61
C ILE A 54 7.07 9.78 -16.98
N ARG A 55 6.92 9.24 -18.20
CA ARG A 55 5.60 8.92 -18.78
C ARG A 55 5.15 7.50 -18.41
N PHE A 56 5.20 7.13 -17.13
CA PHE A 56 4.64 5.87 -16.69
C PHE A 56 3.13 5.81 -16.83
N LYS A 57 2.62 4.72 -17.44
CA LYS A 57 1.21 4.35 -17.39
C LYS A 57 1.05 3.13 -16.49
N ARG A 58 0.14 3.21 -15.50
CA ARG A 58 -0.09 2.14 -14.52
C ARG A 58 -0.85 0.97 -15.12
N GLY A 59 -1.88 1.24 -15.92
CA GLY A 59 -2.74 0.25 -16.57
C GLY A 59 -2.31 -0.01 -18.02
N GLY A 60 -2.50 -1.24 -18.47
CA GLY A 60 -2.25 -1.65 -19.84
C GLY A 60 -0.78 -2.01 -20.14
N ILE A 61 -0.59 -2.70 -21.25
CA ILE A 61 0.71 -3.10 -21.80
C ILE A 61 0.73 -2.58 -23.26
N ASN A 62 0.79 -1.26 -23.41
CA ASN A 62 0.99 -0.67 -24.74
C ASN A 62 2.51 -0.56 -24.98
N PRO A 63 3.10 -1.32 -25.92
CA PRO A 63 4.56 -1.35 -26.15
C PRO A 63 5.15 0.05 -26.40
N PHE A 64 4.43 0.92 -27.09
CA PHE A 64 4.92 2.28 -27.39
C PHE A 64 4.98 3.17 -26.15
N SER A 65 4.02 3.03 -25.23
CA SER A 65 4.06 3.80 -23.99
C SER A 65 5.12 3.27 -23.03
N GLU A 66 5.34 1.95 -22.99
CA GLU A 66 6.40 1.35 -22.19
C GLU A 66 7.79 1.74 -22.71
N LEU A 67 7.98 1.73 -24.04
CA LEU A 67 9.23 2.17 -24.66
C LEU A 67 9.54 3.64 -24.34
N LYS A 68 8.52 4.53 -24.38
CA LYS A 68 8.70 5.95 -24.00
C LYS A 68 9.13 6.08 -22.54
N ALA A 69 8.54 5.33 -21.63
CA ALA A 69 8.93 5.35 -20.22
C ALA A 69 10.36 4.84 -19.99
N ILE A 70 10.78 3.82 -20.74
CA ILE A 70 12.17 3.30 -20.69
C ILE A 70 13.16 4.34 -21.22
N ILE A 71 12.84 5.01 -22.34
CA ILE A 71 13.68 6.11 -22.88
C ILE A 71 13.79 7.25 -21.88
N ASP A 72 12.67 7.68 -21.28
CA ASP A 72 12.68 8.73 -20.25
C ASP A 72 13.62 8.33 -19.09
N LEU A 73 13.54 7.09 -18.63
CA LEU A 73 14.44 6.59 -17.58
C LEU A 73 15.91 6.60 -18.00
N PHE A 74 16.25 6.17 -19.22
CA PHE A 74 17.63 6.27 -19.71
C PHE A 74 18.16 7.69 -19.67
N VAL A 75 17.35 8.67 -20.08
CA VAL A 75 17.71 10.10 -20.01
C VAL A 75 17.94 10.53 -18.55
N VAL A 76 17.06 10.12 -17.63
CA VAL A 76 17.21 10.40 -16.21
C VAL A 76 18.50 9.80 -15.64
N PHE A 77 18.81 8.53 -15.94
CA PHE A 77 20.04 7.88 -15.46
C PHE A 77 21.30 8.60 -15.98
N LYS A 78 21.30 8.97 -17.26
CA LYS A 78 22.42 9.72 -17.85
C LYS A 78 22.60 11.11 -17.22
N LYS A 79 21.50 11.79 -16.92
CA LYS A 79 21.51 13.15 -16.34
C LYS A 79 21.82 13.14 -14.84
N ASN A 80 21.19 12.23 -14.09
CA ASN A 80 21.33 12.18 -12.63
C ASN A 80 22.58 11.41 -12.18
N GLN A 81 23.08 10.42 -12.94
CA GLN A 81 24.21 9.54 -12.58
C GLN A 81 24.08 8.99 -11.14
N PRO A 82 23.02 8.22 -10.83
CA PRO A 82 22.78 7.74 -9.48
C PRO A 82 23.86 6.75 -9.03
N SER A 83 24.21 6.79 -7.74
CA SER A 83 25.07 5.78 -7.08
C SER A 83 24.25 4.60 -6.55
N LEU A 84 22.95 4.81 -6.30
CA LEU A 84 22.00 3.81 -5.84
C LEU A 84 20.61 4.12 -6.43
N VAL A 85 19.88 3.07 -6.83
CA VAL A 85 18.52 3.20 -7.36
C VAL A 85 17.54 2.46 -6.49
N HIS A 86 16.48 3.12 -6.02
CA HIS A 86 15.36 2.51 -5.31
C HIS A 86 14.12 2.48 -6.20
N ASN A 87 13.88 1.31 -6.79
CA ASN A 87 12.71 1.04 -7.61
C ASN A 87 11.52 0.65 -6.73
N VAL A 88 10.33 1.23 -6.99
CA VAL A 88 9.13 0.99 -6.19
C VAL A 88 7.99 0.50 -7.06
N ALA A 89 7.49 -0.68 -6.78
CA ALA A 89 6.54 -1.50 -7.55
C ALA A 89 7.16 -2.25 -8.74
N LEU A 90 6.38 -3.16 -9.32
CA LEU A 90 6.85 -4.17 -10.28
C LEU A 90 7.43 -3.57 -11.58
N LYS A 91 6.74 -2.60 -12.21
CA LYS A 91 7.24 -1.98 -13.44
C LYS A 91 8.53 -1.17 -13.24
N PRO A 92 8.62 -0.27 -12.23
CA PRO A 92 9.88 0.36 -11.86
C PRO A 92 11.00 -0.63 -11.56
N ALA A 93 10.70 -1.73 -10.84
CA ALA A 93 11.68 -2.77 -10.53
C ALA A 93 12.24 -3.45 -11.79
N LEU A 94 11.40 -3.68 -12.81
CA LEU A 94 11.86 -4.25 -14.08
C LEU A 94 12.66 -3.24 -14.90
N TYR A 95 12.15 -2.05 -15.13
CA TYR A 95 12.78 -1.08 -16.05
C TYR A 95 13.98 -0.39 -15.41
N GLY A 96 13.81 0.09 -14.18
CA GLY A 96 14.88 0.78 -13.44
C GLY A 96 16.05 -0.15 -13.14
N ALA A 97 15.78 -1.41 -12.74
CA ALA A 97 16.86 -2.36 -12.48
C ALA A 97 17.56 -2.84 -13.76
N ALA A 98 16.83 -3.00 -14.88
CA ALA A 98 17.47 -3.35 -16.16
C ALA A 98 18.45 -2.26 -16.61
N ILE A 99 18.04 -0.98 -16.50
CA ILE A 99 18.91 0.16 -16.85
C ILE A 99 20.07 0.28 -15.85
N ALA A 100 19.79 0.16 -14.55
CA ALA A 100 20.83 0.20 -13.52
C ALA A 100 21.90 -0.89 -13.72
N ARG A 101 21.47 -2.11 -14.09
CA ARG A 101 22.37 -3.22 -14.40
C ARG A 101 23.29 -2.89 -15.59
N PHE A 102 22.77 -2.24 -16.64
CA PHE A 102 23.58 -1.79 -17.78
C PHE A 102 24.66 -0.79 -17.34
N TYR A 103 24.33 0.12 -16.41
CA TYR A 103 25.29 1.08 -15.86
C TYR A 103 26.11 0.53 -14.67
N LYS A 104 25.94 -0.72 -14.30
CA LYS A 104 26.56 -1.34 -13.11
C LYS A 104 26.26 -0.58 -11.81
N ILE A 105 25.02 -0.14 -11.61
CA ILE A 105 24.57 0.58 -10.42
C ILE A 105 23.79 -0.38 -9.52
N PRO A 106 24.06 -0.43 -8.20
CA PRO A 106 23.30 -1.26 -7.27
C PRO A 106 21.83 -0.80 -7.15
N THR A 107 20.93 -1.77 -6.92
CA THR A 107 19.50 -1.50 -6.88
C THR A 107 18.82 -2.07 -5.64
N ILE A 108 17.87 -1.30 -5.11
CA ILE A 108 16.86 -1.75 -4.16
C ILE A 108 15.52 -1.81 -4.90
N ASN A 109 14.85 -2.95 -4.85
CA ASN A 109 13.62 -3.19 -5.60
C ASN A 109 12.47 -3.52 -4.63
N ALA A 110 11.69 -2.51 -4.24
CA ALA A 110 10.56 -2.70 -3.35
C ALA A 110 9.35 -3.24 -4.12
N ILE A 111 9.07 -4.52 -3.98
CA ILE A 111 7.91 -5.21 -4.57
C ILE A 111 6.79 -5.19 -3.54
N ASN A 112 5.89 -4.21 -3.67
CA ASN A 112 4.79 -3.97 -2.70
C ASN A 112 3.59 -4.90 -2.95
N GLY A 113 3.86 -6.18 -3.16
CA GLY A 113 2.91 -7.20 -3.59
C GLY A 113 2.91 -7.41 -5.11
N PHE A 114 2.68 -8.62 -5.51
CA PHE A 114 2.71 -9.01 -6.93
C PHE A 114 1.45 -8.59 -7.73
N GLY A 115 0.46 -8.00 -7.06
CA GLY A 115 -0.72 -7.41 -7.69
C GLY A 115 -1.64 -8.40 -8.43
N TYR A 116 -2.54 -7.87 -9.25
CA TYR A 116 -3.56 -8.61 -9.99
C TYR A 116 -3.01 -9.75 -10.87
N ILE A 117 -1.84 -9.56 -11.49
CA ILE A 117 -1.22 -10.57 -12.37
C ILE A 117 -0.98 -11.89 -11.63
N PHE A 118 -0.66 -11.84 -10.34
CA PHE A 118 -0.38 -13.02 -9.52
C PHE A 118 -1.60 -13.62 -8.83
N THR A 119 -2.71 -12.87 -8.74
CA THR A 119 -3.96 -13.31 -8.11
C THR A 119 -4.98 -13.83 -9.11
N SER A 120 -4.96 -13.30 -10.34
CA SER A 120 -5.93 -13.67 -11.37
C SER A 120 -5.74 -15.10 -11.87
N ARG A 121 -6.88 -15.84 -11.99
CA ARG A 121 -6.92 -17.19 -12.55
C ARG A 121 -7.06 -17.20 -14.08
N HIS A 122 -7.26 -16.07 -14.72
CA HIS A 122 -7.41 -15.98 -16.17
C HIS A 122 -6.15 -16.45 -16.91
N LEU A 123 -6.31 -17.14 -18.04
CA LEU A 123 -5.21 -17.69 -18.82
C LEU A 123 -4.20 -16.62 -19.24
N LYS A 124 -4.69 -15.44 -19.68
CA LYS A 124 -3.83 -14.29 -20.03
C LYS A 124 -2.96 -13.84 -18.86
N ALA A 125 -3.51 -13.79 -17.65
CA ALA A 125 -2.74 -13.42 -16.45
C ALA A 125 -1.70 -14.50 -16.08
N ARG A 126 -2.01 -15.79 -16.29
CA ARG A 126 -1.06 -16.90 -16.05
C ARG A 126 0.14 -16.81 -17.00
N ILE A 127 -0.10 -16.59 -18.29
CA ILE A 127 0.97 -16.44 -19.29
C ILE A 127 1.83 -15.21 -18.93
N LEU A 128 1.21 -14.06 -18.69
CA LEU A 128 1.91 -12.84 -18.33
C LEU A 128 2.74 -13.01 -17.03
N ARG A 129 2.23 -13.76 -16.04
CA ARG A 129 2.94 -14.09 -14.80
C ARG A 129 4.24 -14.84 -15.08
N SER A 130 4.21 -15.83 -15.99
CA SER A 130 5.41 -16.61 -16.34
C SER A 130 6.48 -15.71 -16.98
N PHE A 131 6.07 -14.82 -17.89
CA PHE A 131 6.98 -13.83 -18.49
C PHE A 131 7.55 -12.86 -17.45
N VAL A 132 6.72 -12.35 -16.54
CA VAL A 132 7.18 -11.46 -15.46
C VAL A 132 8.15 -12.16 -14.52
N LYS A 133 7.88 -13.41 -14.12
CA LYS A 133 8.80 -14.21 -13.31
C LYS A 133 10.14 -14.41 -14.01
N LEU A 134 10.13 -14.75 -15.30
CA LEU A 134 11.35 -14.89 -16.08
C LEU A 134 12.12 -13.57 -16.16
N ALA A 135 11.46 -12.46 -16.45
CA ALA A 135 12.07 -11.14 -16.50
C ALA A 135 12.69 -10.74 -15.15
N LEU A 136 11.97 -10.94 -14.03
CA LEU A 136 12.50 -10.70 -12.68
C LEU A 136 13.75 -11.56 -12.43
N LYS A 137 13.72 -12.84 -12.76
CA LYS A 137 14.86 -13.75 -12.60
C LYS A 137 16.08 -13.28 -13.42
N LEU A 138 15.89 -12.88 -14.66
CA LEU A 138 16.97 -12.41 -15.53
C LEU A 138 17.55 -11.06 -15.07
N ILE A 139 16.71 -10.16 -14.55
CA ILE A 139 17.10 -8.78 -14.22
C ILE A 139 17.61 -8.67 -12.77
N LEU A 140 16.94 -9.31 -11.81
CA LEU A 140 17.21 -9.11 -10.38
C LEU A 140 18.03 -10.21 -9.70
N ASN A 141 18.21 -11.38 -10.32
CA ASN A 141 18.90 -12.50 -9.67
C ASN A 141 20.43 -12.36 -9.71
N HIS A 142 20.94 -11.33 -9.03
CA HIS A 142 22.39 -11.07 -8.89
C HIS A 142 22.68 -10.31 -7.57
N GLU A 143 23.92 -10.33 -7.12
CA GLU A 143 24.36 -9.83 -5.81
C GLU A 143 24.25 -8.30 -5.64
N SER A 144 24.31 -7.55 -6.75
CA SER A 144 24.16 -6.08 -6.73
C SER A 144 22.68 -5.63 -6.69
N ALA A 145 21.72 -6.56 -6.62
CA ALA A 145 20.32 -6.28 -6.44
C ALA A 145 19.87 -6.70 -5.04
N ALA A 146 19.12 -5.83 -4.37
CA ALA A 146 18.34 -6.19 -3.22
C ALA A 146 16.85 -6.10 -3.56
N VAL A 147 16.06 -7.02 -3.02
CA VAL A 147 14.59 -7.00 -3.13
C VAL A 147 13.99 -6.86 -1.74
N ILE A 148 13.07 -5.91 -1.60
CA ILE A 148 12.28 -5.72 -0.41
C ILE A 148 10.86 -6.19 -0.70
N VAL A 149 10.34 -7.06 0.15
CA VAL A 149 8.95 -7.53 0.16
C VAL A 149 8.29 -7.19 1.48
N GLN A 150 6.94 -7.17 1.51
CA GLN A 150 6.19 -6.64 2.64
C GLN A 150 5.47 -7.69 3.48
N ASN A 151 5.47 -8.94 3.05
CA ASN A 151 4.82 -10.06 3.75
C ASN A 151 5.60 -11.37 3.53
N GLN A 152 5.38 -12.32 4.44
CA GLN A 152 6.11 -13.60 4.43
C GLN A 152 5.82 -14.45 3.19
N HIS A 153 4.60 -14.40 2.65
CA HIS A 153 4.24 -15.15 1.46
C HIS A 153 5.04 -14.69 0.24
N ASP A 154 5.11 -13.37 0.01
CA ASP A 154 5.88 -12.79 -1.10
C ASP A 154 7.40 -12.99 -0.88
N TYR A 155 7.85 -13.07 0.40
CA TYR A 155 9.25 -13.40 0.73
C TYR A 155 9.62 -14.79 0.23
N LEU A 156 8.87 -15.82 0.59
CA LEU A 156 9.12 -17.20 0.19
C LEU A 156 9.05 -17.38 -1.35
N GLU A 157 8.14 -16.67 -2.00
CA GLU A 157 8.05 -16.68 -3.48
C GLU A 157 9.29 -16.03 -4.13
N CYS A 158 9.78 -14.90 -3.61
CA CYS A 158 11.00 -14.27 -4.09
C CYS A 158 12.25 -15.09 -3.77
N GLU A 159 12.37 -15.70 -2.61
CA GLU A 159 13.50 -16.55 -2.22
C GLU A 159 13.69 -17.71 -3.20
N SER A 160 12.62 -18.38 -3.59
CA SER A 160 12.65 -19.43 -4.62
C SER A 160 12.99 -18.90 -6.01
N LEU A 161 12.52 -17.68 -6.36
CA LEU A 161 12.70 -17.12 -7.70
C LEU A 161 14.07 -16.49 -7.90
N LEU A 162 14.63 -15.86 -6.85
CA LEU A 162 15.80 -14.97 -6.90
C LEU A 162 16.91 -15.40 -5.89
N PRO A 163 17.42 -16.62 -5.94
CA PRO A 163 18.33 -17.16 -4.91
C PRO A 163 19.68 -16.42 -4.79
N ARG A 164 20.07 -15.60 -5.76
CA ARG A 164 21.32 -14.81 -5.73
C ARG A 164 21.12 -13.36 -5.35
N CYS A 165 19.85 -12.94 -5.21
CA CYS A 165 19.50 -11.58 -4.83
C CYS A 165 19.46 -11.44 -3.30
N LYS A 166 19.86 -10.28 -2.76
CA LYS A 166 19.69 -9.98 -1.34
C LYS A 166 18.22 -9.70 -1.06
N LEU A 167 17.58 -10.59 -0.29
CA LEU A 167 16.16 -10.48 0.03
C LEU A 167 15.97 -9.97 1.45
N SER A 168 15.00 -9.05 1.64
CA SER A 168 14.66 -8.48 2.92
C SER A 168 13.14 -8.38 3.08
N LEU A 169 12.64 -8.81 4.24
CA LEU A 169 11.26 -8.59 4.66
C LEU A 169 11.20 -7.26 5.43
N VAL A 170 10.47 -6.28 4.88
CA VAL A 170 10.22 -4.99 5.53
C VAL A 170 8.71 -4.75 5.55
N LEU A 171 8.14 -4.64 6.72
CA LEU A 171 6.69 -4.66 6.93
C LEU A 171 6.04 -3.32 6.54
N GLY A 172 5.76 -3.17 5.24
CA GLY A 172 5.07 -2.01 4.68
C GLY A 172 5.97 -0.80 4.45
N SER A 173 5.35 0.38 4.45
CA SER A 173 6.01 1.69 4.33
C SER A 173 6.06 2.46 5.66
N GLY A 174 5.61 1.82 6.73
CA GLY A 174 5.46 2.43 8.04
C GLY A 174 4.26 3.37 8.17
N VAL A 175 3.93 3.71 9.38
CA VAL A 175 2.93 4.70 9.76
C VAL A 175 3.55 5.77 10.66
N ASP A 176 3.22 7.02 10.41
CA ASP A 176 3.62 8.12 11.28
C ASP A 176 2.71 8.16 12.52
N ILE A 177 3.22 7.62 13.62
CA ILE A 177 2.51 7.52 14.90
C ILE A 177 2.33 8.88 15.61
N LYS A 178 2.95 9.95 15.10
CA LYS A 178 2.75 11.32 15.59
C LYS A 178 1.62 12.01 14.85
N THR A 179 1.45 11.72 13.58
CA THR A 179 0.32 12.19 12.76
C THR A 179 -0.94 11.39 13.06
N PHE A 180 -0.82 10.07 13.22
CA PHE A 180 -1.91 9.17 13.55
C PHE A 180 -1.86 8.78 15.03
N TYR A 181 -2.84 9.23 15.80
CA TYR A 181 -2.91 9.01 17.24
C TYR A 181 -4.36 8.79 17.70
N PRO A 182 -4.58 8.10 18.82
CA PRO A 182 -5.91 7.85 19.34
C PRO A 182 -6.63 9.15 19.73
N VAL A 183 -7.89 9.26 19.31
CA VAL A 183 -8.79 10.34 19.69
C VAL A 183 -10.06 9.70 20.27
N PRO A 184 -10.46 10.02 21.52
CA PRO A 184 -11.72 9.54 22.07
C PRO A 184 -12.89 10.01 21.22
N TYR A 185 -13.76 9.08 20.84
CA TYR A 185 -14.98 9.36 20.07
C TYR A 185 -16.18 8.67 20.72
N HIS A 186 -17.21 9.45 21.07
CA HIS A 186 -18.42 9.00 21.76
C HIS A 186 -19.69 9.20 20.91
N GLY A 187 -19.54 9.34 19.60
CA GLY A 187 -20.68 9.49 18.69
C GLY A 187 -21.29 8.13 18.28
N ILE A 188 -22.04 8.14 17.19
CA ILE A 188 -22.69 6.95 16.62
C ILE A 188 -21.63 5.90 16.29
N PHE A 189 -21.89 4.63 16.65
CA PHE A 189 -20.96 3.54 16.41
C PHE A 189 -20.64 3.41 14.91
N THR A 190 -19.41 3.69 14.52
CA THR A 190 -19.01 3.89 13.12
C THR A 190 -18.02 2.84 12.65
N PHE A 191 -18.39 2.12 11.58
CA PHE A 191 -17.48 1.28 10.79
C PHE A 191 -16.97 2.06 9.58
N THR A 192 -15.65 2.13 9.39
CA THR A 192 -15.05 2.91 8.30
C THR A 192 -14.16 2.06 7.42
N LEU A 193 -14.34 2.17 6.10
CA LEU A 193 -13.45 1.60 5.10
C LEU A 193 -12.73 2.73 4.36
N VAL A 194 -11.41 2.81 4.53
CA VAL A 194 -10.55 3.77 3.83
C VAL A 194 -9.74 3.04 2.77
N ALA A 195 -10.06 3.24 1.49
CA ALA A 195 -9.33 2.65 0.36
C ALA A 195 -9.68 3.36 -0.96
N ARG A 196 -8.95 3.03 -2.03
CA ARG A 196 -9.47 3.28 -3.38
C ARG A 196 -10.73 2.43 -3.59
N MET A 197 -11.74 2.99 -4.24
CA MET A 197 -13.01 2.31 -4.50
C MET A 197 -12.87 1.25 -5.60
N LEU A 198 -12.32 0.09 -5.22
CA LEU A 198 -12.06 -1.06 -6.08
C LEU A 198 -12.79 -2.30 -5.56
N TRP A 199 -13.27 -3.15 -6.46
CA TRP A 199 -13.89 -4.42 -6.09
C TRP A 199 -12.95 -5.30 -5.27
N SER A 200 -11.67 -5.37 -5.63
CA SER A 200 -10.66 -6.15 -4.89
C SER A 200 -10.33 -5.65 -3.50
N LYS A 201 -10.74 -4.44 -3.15
CA LYS A 201 -10.67 -3.91 -1.77
C LYS A 201 -11.82 -4.40 -0.88
N GLY A 202 -12.75 -5.17 -1.46
CA GLY A 202 -13.92 -5.69 -0.73
C GLY A 202 -14.99 -4.64 -0.43
N VAL A 203 -14.97 -3.52 -1.17
CA VAL A 203 -15.97 -2.45 -1.00
C VAL A 203 -17.38 -2.98 -1.23
N GLY A 204 -17.56 -3.86 -2.22
CA GLY A 204 -18.86 -4.50 -2.48
C GLY A 204 -19.35 -5.38 -1.34
N GLU A 205 -18.45 -6.12 -0.69
CA GLU A 205 -18.74 -6.93 0.49
C GLU A 205 -19.09 -6.06 1.71
N PHE A 206 -18.36 -4.97 1.91
CA PHE A 206 -18.65 -4.00 2.97
C PHE A 206 -20.06 -3.41 2.81
N VAL A 207 -20.41 -2.93 1.61
CA VAL A 207 -21.74 -2.37 1.33
C VAL A 207 -22.85 -3.41 1.55
N LYS A 208 -22.69 -4.61 1.01
CA LYS A 208 -23.66 -5.70 1.20
C LYS A 208 -23.79 -6.11 2.67
N ALA A 209 -22.68 -6.12 3.41
CA ALA A 209 -22.70 -6.42 4.84
C ALA A 209 -23.41 -5.33 5.65
N ALA A 210 -23.18 -4.06 5.33
CA ALA A 210 -23.89 -2.94 5.95
C ALA A 210 -25.41 -2.99 5.69
N GLN A 211 -25.83 -3.25 4.45
CA GLN A 211 -27.23 -3.41 4.09
C GLN A 211 -27.90 -4.58 4.85
N LEU A 212 -27.18 -5.72 4.93
CA LEU A 212 -27.67 -6.89 5.65
C LEU A 212 -27.72 -6.66 7.16
N PHE A 213 -26.72 -6.00 7.73
CA PHE A 213 -26.68 -5.59 9.14
C PHE A 213 -27.88 -4.68 9.48
N ALA A 214 -28.10 -3.63 8.70
CA ALA A 214 -29.22 -2.70 8.92
C ALA A 214 -30.60 -3.42 8.84
N LYS A 215 -30.74 -4.37 7.92
CA LYS A 215 -31.95 -5.18 7.81
C LYS A 215 -32.17 -6.08 9.03
N ASN A 216 -31.12 -6.70 9.55
CA ASN A 216 -31.18 -7.61 10.70
C ASN A 216 -31.33 -6.88 12.04
N ASN A 217 -30.85 -5.63 12.13
CA ASN A 217 -30.77 -4.82 13.35
C ASN A 217 -31.44 -3.45 13.17
N PRO A 218 -32.75 -3.37 12.86
CA PRO A 218 -33.43 -2.14 12.45
C PRO A 218 -33.50 -1.04 13.54
N HIS A 219 -33.25 -1.41 14.80
CA HIS A 219 -33.26 -0.48 15.95
C HIS A 219 -31.87 -0.11 16.46
N THR A 220 -30.82 -0.59 15.79
CA THR A 220 -29.43 -0.29 16.18
C THR A 220 -28.87 0.82 15.31
N GLU A 221 -28.57 1.96 15.93
CA GLU A 221 -27.98 3.09 15.23
C GLU A 221 -26.50 2.87 15.00
N VAL A 222 -26.12 2.64 13.74
CA VAL A 222 -24.74 2.39 13.30
C VAL A 222 -24.50 3.15 11.99
N ARG A 223 -23.33 3.73 11.89
CA ARG A 223 -22.85 4.45 10.70
C ARG A 223 -21.86 3.59 9.92
N PHE A 224 -22.04 3.49 8.61
CA PHE A 224 -21.10 2.82 7.69
C PHE A 224 -20.51 3.85 6.74
N LEU A 225 -19.21 4.12 6.87
CA LEU A 225 -18.50 5.16 6.13
C LEU A 225 -17.52 4.55 5.12
N LEU A 226 -17.66 4.91 3.86
CA LEU A 226 -16.69 4.64 2.79
C LEU A 226 -15.90 5.91 2.50
N VAL A 227 -14.57 5.85 2.54
CA VAL A 227 -13.71 7.00 2.24
C VAL A 227 -12.72 6.64 1.14
N GLY A 228 -12.77 7.40 0.05
CA GLY A 228 -11.85 7.28 -1.07
C GLY A 228 -12.50 7.50 -2.43
N SER A 229 -11.67 7.73 -3.43
CA SER A 229 -12.13 7.96 -4.80
C SER A 229 -12.05 6.69 -5.65
N ASN A 230 -12.82 6.67 -6.73
CA ASN A 230 -12.65 5.69 -7.79
C ASN A 230 -11.28 5.84 -8.48
N ASP A 231 -10.85 4.83 -9.22
CA ASP A 231 -9.59 4.83 -9.99
C ASP A 231 -9.89 4.37 -11.43
N PRO A 232 -10.37 5.29 -12.30
CA PRO A 232 -10.84 4.93 -13.66
C PRO A 232 -9.80 4.22 -14.53
N GLU A 233 -8.50 4.37 -14.20
CA GLU A 233 -7.43 3.65 -14.90
C GLU A 233 -7.33 2.17 -14.45
N ASN A 234 -8.05 1.77 -13.40
CA ASN A 234 -8.03 0.42 -12.88
C ASN A 234 -9.28 -0.34 -13.36
N PRO A 235 -9.14 -1.52 -14.00
CA PRO A 235 -10.30 -2.31 -14.48
C PRO A 235 -11.22 -2.79 -13.34
N GLU A 236 -10.75 -2.80 -12.09
CA GLU A 236 -11.54 -3.16 -10.91
C GLU A 236 -12.19 -1.95 -10.23
N SER A 237 -12.14 -0.77 -10.86
CA SER A 237 -12.73 0.45 -10.29
C SER A 237 -14.26 0.35 -10.21
N ILE A 238 -14.80 0.73 -9.07
CA ILE A 238 -16.24 0.94 -8.90
C ILE A 238 -16.59 2.28 -9.52
N SER A 239 -17.67 2.31 -10.32
CA SER A 239 -18.09 3.53 -11.01
C SER A 239 -18.62 4.60 -10.04
N LEU A 240 -18.45 5.87 -10.39
CA LEU A 240 -19.02 6.98 -9.62
C LEU A 240 -20.54 6.87 -9.48
N GLU A 241 -21.22 6.39 -10.52
CA GLU A 241 -22.66 6.16 -10.49
C GLU A 241 -23.05 5.14 -9.41
N THR A 242 -22.31 4.03 -9.32
CA THR A 242 -22.53 3.01 -8.29
C THR A 242 -22.31 3.56 -6.87
N LEU A 243 -21.23 4.34 -6.67
CA LEU A 243 -20.93 4.95 -5.37
C LEU A 243 -22.02 5.95 -4.96
N LYS A 244 -22.46 6.82 -5.87
CA LYS A 244 -23.56 7.77 -5.63
C LYS A 244 -24.88 7.06 -5.34
N LYS A 245 -25.17 5.96 -6.04
CA LYS A 245 -26.35 5.14 -5.79
C LYS A 245 -26.33 4.57 -4.37
N TRP A 246 -25.26 3.93 -3.94
CA TRP A 246 -25.14 3.38 -2.58
C TRP A 246 -25.28 4.47 -1.51
N HIS A 247 -24.70 5.64 -1.73
CA HIS A 247 -24.85 6.79 -0.84
C HIS A 247 -26.32 7.26 -0.74
N SER A 248 -27.02 7.35 -1.89
CA SER A 248 -28.42 7.79 -1.93
C SER A 248 -29.41 6.78 -1.33
N GLU A 249 -29.05 5.49 -1.23
CA GLU A 249 -29.81 4.45 -0.55
C GLU A 249 -29.81 4.62 1.00
N GLY A 250 -28.94 5.48 1.54
CA GLY A 250 -28.95 5.94 2.93
C GLY A 250 -28.29 5.01 3.94
N VAL A 251 -27.92 3.77 3.57
CA VAL A 251 -27.24 2.84 4.50
C VAL A 251 -25.74 3.10 4.56
N ILE A 252 -25.16 3.60 3.47
CA ILE A 252 -23.74 3.90 3.36
C ILE A 252 -23.54 5.39 3.15
N GLU A 253 -22.67 5.98 3.94
CA GLU A 253 -22.10 7.29 3.64
C GLU A 253 -20.85 7.09 2.78
N TRP A 254 -20.80 7.75 1.61
CA TRP A 254 -19.59 7.77 0.80
C TRP A 254 -19.01 9.18 0.77
N GLN A 255 -17.73 9.26 1.11
CA GLN A 255 -16.92 10.47 1.04
C GLN A 255 -15.78 10.25 0.04
N GLU A 256 -15.52 11.23 -0.82
CA GLU A 256 -14.37 11.20 -1.70
C GLU A 256 -13.06 11.24 -0.91
N TYR A 257 -11.95 11.05 -1.63
CA TYR A 257 -10.61 11.11 -1.05
C TYR A 257 -10.38 12.40 -0.26
N THR A 258 -9.80 12.27 0.90
CA THR A 258 -9.31 13.37 1.74
C THR A 258 -7.86 13.11 2.16
N ASP A 259 -7.08 14.17 2.36
CA ASP A 259 -5.74 14.09 2.97
C ASP A 259 -5.84 14.00 4.51
N ASP A 260 -6.97 14.37 5.10
CA ASP A 260 -7.21 14.39 6.56
C ASP A 260 -7.80 13.05 7.05
N ILE A 261 -7.01 11.99 6.90
CA ILE A 261 -7.39 10.64 7.33
C ILE A 261 -7.41 10.51 8.86
N GLN A 262 -6.60 11.30 9.57
CA GLN A 262 -6.63 11.34 11.04
C GLN A 262 -8.01 11.74 11.56
N ASN A 263 -8.65 12.75 10.97
CA ASN A 263 -10.00 13.18 11.36
C ASN A 263 -11.06 12.11 11.01
N ILE A 264 -10.90 11.38 9.90
CA ILE A 264 -11.78 10.25 9.57
C ILE A 264 -11.67 9.16 10.64
N TYR A 265 -10.47 8.77 11.03
CA TYR A 265 -10.28 7.76 12.09
C TYR A 265 -10.66 8.29 13.48
N GLY A 266 -10.55 9.59 13.72
CA GLY A 266 -11.06 10.24 14.94
C GLY A 266 -12.59 10.15 15.13
N GLN A 267 -13.35 9.78 14.08
CA GLN A 267 -14.80 9.56 14.09
C GLN A 267 -15.17 8.09 13.84
N THR A 268 -14.22 7.17 14.00
CA THR A 268 -14.35 5.75 13.68
C THR A 268 -14.24 4.92 14.95
N HIS A 269 -15.09 3.90 15.09
CA HIS A 269 -14.95 2.89 16.15
C HIS A 269 -14.22 1.65 15.67
N VAL A 270 -14.41 1.24 14.43
CA VAL A 270 -13.81 0.04 13.85
C VAL A 270 -13.36 0.31 12.41
N ALA A 271 -12.10 0.06 12.12
CA ALA A 271 -11.59 0.13 10.75
C ALA A 271 -11.80 -1.22 10.03
N VAL A 272 -12.33 -1.16 8.81
CA VAL A 272 -12.71 -2.35 8.04
C VAL A 272 -12.02 -2.34 6.69
N LEU A 273 -11.34 -3.44 6.32
CA LEU A 273 -10.78 -3.60 4.98
C LEU A 273 -10.89 -5.08 4.55
N PRO A 274 -12.00 -5.50 3.93
CA PRO A 274 -12.21 -6.89 3.52
C PRO A 274 -11.58 -7.20 2.16
N SER A 275 -10.32 -6.80 1.98
CA SER A 275 -9.57 -6.89 0.74
C SER A 275 -9.28 -8.33 0.33
N TYR A 276 -9.13 -8.58 -0.99
CA TYR A 276 -8.84 -9.91 -1.50
C TYR A 276 -7.35 -10.26 -1.48
N ARG A 277 -6.48 -9.27 -1.47
CA ARG A 277 -5.02 -9.38 -1.31
C ARG A 277 -4.40 -7.99 -1.14
N GLU A 278 -3.38 -7.90 -0.29
CA GLU A 278 -2.55 -6.71 -0.10
C GLU A 278 -1.06 -7.05 -0.11
N GLY A 279 -0.22 -6.01 -0.22
CA GLY A 279 1.18 -6.10 0.20
C GLY A 279 1.25 -6.04 1.72
N LEU A 280 1.03 -4.85 2.25
CA LEU A 280 0.67 -4.56 3.64
C LEU A 280 -0.17 -3.27 3.62
N PRO A 281 -1.46 -3.30 3.99
CA PRO A 281 -2.38 -2.18 3.77
C PRO A 281 -2.11 -1.00 4.71
N LYS A 282 -1.69 0.13 4.12
CA LYS A 282 -1.33 1.33 4.88
C LYS A 282 -2.51 1.90 5.69
N SER A 283 -3.73 1.85 5.14
CA SER A 283 -4.92 2.33 5.87
C SER A 283 -5.18 1.55 7.16
N LEU A 284 -4.87 0.25 7.20
CA LEU A 284 -4.96 -0.50 8.45
C LEU A 284 -3.84 -0.14 9.43
N LEU A 285 -2.63 0.16 8.96
CA LEU A 285 -1.55 0.67 9.84
C LEU A 285 -1.92 2.03 10.45
N GLU A 286 -2.53 2.90 9.66
CA GLU A 286 -3.03 4.21 10.10
C GLU A 286 -4.15 4.05 11.14
N ALA A 287 -5.09 3.14 10.91
CA ALA A 287 -6.13 2.79 11.86
C ALA A 287 -5.58 2.22 13.18
N MET A 288 -4.62 1.28 13.09
CA MET A 288 -3.92 0.75 14.27
C MET A 288 -3.23 1.86 15.06
N ALA A 289 -2.56 2.79 14.36
CA ALA A 289 -1.91 3.92 14.99
C ALA A 289 -2.91 4.87 15.67
N CYS A 290 -4.14 4.96 15.16
CA CYS A 290 -5.25 5.66 15.82
C CYS A 290 -5.89 4.87 16.98
N GLY A 291 -5.40 3.67 17.29
CA GLY A 291 -5.95 2.85 18.38
C GLY A 291 -7.27 2.19 18.03
N LEU A 292 -7.57 1.97 16.75
CA LEU A 292 -8.80 1.34 16.29
C LEU A 292 -8.64 -0.17 16.15
N PRO A 293 -9.63 -0.97 16.55
CA PRO A 293 -9.71 -2.38 16.21
C PRO A 293 -9.91 -2.55 14.69
N ILE A 294 -9.45 -3.67 14.15
CA ILE A 294 -9.50 -3.94 12.72
C ILE A 294 -10.40 -5.12 12.41
N ILE A 295 -11.26 -4.99 11.40
CA ILE A 295 -11.89 -6.12 10.73
C ILE A 295 -11.27 -6.24 9.34
N THR A 296 -10.65 -7.38 9.04
CA THR A 296 -10.06 -7.62 7.73
C THR A 296 -10.18 -9.08 7.30
N THR A 297 -9.76 -9.39 6.08
CA THR A 297 -9.81 -10.74 5.56
C THR A 297 -8.58 -11.56 5.91
N ASP A 298 -8.77 -12.87 6.07
CA ASP A 298 -7.69 -13.84 6.20
C ASP A 298 -7.01 -14.09 4.83
N THR A 299 -6.27 -13.08 4.37
CA THR A 299 -5.54 -13.11 3.10
C THR A 299 -4.15 -12.52 3.24
N VAL A 300 -3.30 -12.78 2.24
CA VAL A 300 -1.92 -12.26 2.19
C VAL A 300 -1.88 -10.75 2.39
N GLY A 301 -1.02 -10.28 3.28
CA GLY A 301 -0.82 -8.88 3.63
C GLY A 301 -1.83 -8.35 4.66
N CYS A 302 -3.08 -8.81 4.64
CA CYS A 302 -4.07 -8.45 5.66
C CYS A 302 -3.88 -9.28 6.95
N ARG A 303 -3.75 -10.61 6.81
CA ARG A 303 -3.57 -11.53 7.95
C ARG A 303 -2.33 -11.24 8.79
N ASP A 304 -1.32 -10.65 8.16
CA ASP A 304 -0.03 -10.37 8.79
C ASP A 304 -0.13 -9.21 9.81
N LEU A 305 -1.17 -8.36 9.70
CA LEU A 305 -1.43 -7.25 10.62
C LEU A 305 -2.31 -7.62 11.80
N VAL A 306 -3.17 -8.62 11.66
CA VAL A 306 -4.26 -8.88 12.60
C VAL A 306 -4.15 -10.26 13.23
N ASP A 307 -4.21 -10.29 14.54
CA ASP A 307 -4.50 -11.47 15.36
C ASP A 307 -5.69 -11.19 16.29
N ASP A 308 -6.05 -12.17 17.11
CA ASP A 308 -7.21 -12.08 18.00
C ASP A 308 -7.10 -10.97 19.05
N ALA A 309 -5.88 -10.46 19.30
CA ALA A 309 -5.64 -9.39 20.25
C ALA A 309 -5.95 -8.00 19.70
N ASN A 310 -5.89 -7.79 18.38
CA ASN A 310 -6.06 -6.45 17.78
C ASN A 310 -7.13 -6.36 16.69
N GLY A 311 -7.90 -7.44 16.44
CA GLY A 311 -8.97 -7.38 15.45
C GLY A 311 -9.60 -8.72 15.11
N ILE A 312 -10.44 -8.71 14.10
CA ILE A 312 -11.22 -9.86 13.64
C ILE A 312 -10.84 -10.19 12.20
N LYS A 313 -10.47 -11.45 11.93
CA LYS A 313 -10.26 -11.97 10.57
C LYS A 313 -11.51 -12.67 10.06
N VAL A 314 -11.92 -12.33 8.85
CA VAL A 314 -13.04 -12.98 8.16
C VAL A 314 -12.58 -13.65 6.85
N PRO A 315 -13.24 -14.69 6.35
CA PRO A 315 -12.92 -15.26 5.05
C PRO A 315 -13.14 -14.24 3.91
N VAL A 316 -12.30 -14.31 2.88
CA VAL A 316 -12.43 -13.47 1.67
C VAL A 316 -13.79 -13.70 1.00
N LYS A 317 -14.45 -12.62 0.56
CA LYS A 317 -15.76 -12.65 -0.12
C LYS A 317 -16.90 -13.28 0.72
N ASN A 318 -16.80 -13.21 2.03
CA ASN A 318 -17.82 -13.73 2.93
C ASN A 318 -18.57 -12.60 3.65
N THR A 319 -19.63 -12.13 3.02
CA THR A 319 -20.49 -11.06 3.56
C THR A 319 -21.12 -11.45 4.91
N LYS A 320 -21.53 -12.72 5.09
CA LYS A 320 -22.13 -13.15 6.37
C LYS A 320 -21.14 -13.10 7.53
N ALA A 321 -19.91 -13.57 7.31
CA ALA A 321 -18.86 -13.46 8.33
C ALA A 321 -18.54 -12.00 8.68
N LEU A 322 -18.63 -11.09 7.71
CA LEU A 322 -18.43 -9.66 7.95
C LEU A 322 -19.58 -9.06 8.77
N VAL A 323 -20.84 -9.45 8.52
CA VAL A 323 -22.00 -9.06 9.35
C VAL A 323 -21.82 -9.54 10.80
N ASN A 324 -21.48 -10.82 11.00
CA ASN A 324 -21.24 -11.37 12.34
C ASN A 324 -20.10 -10.60 13.08
N ALA A 325 -19.07 -10.17 12.35
CA ALA A 325 -18.01 -9.34 12.93
C ALA A 325 -18.53 -7.95 13.34
N PHE A 326 -19.40 -7.33 12.55
CA PHE A 326 -20.06 -6.08 12.91
C PHE A 326 -20.93 -6.24 14.16
N GLU A 327 -21.80 -7.26 14.19
CA GLU A 327 -22.68 -7.55 15.33
C GLU A 327 -21.87 -7.78 16.62
N ARG A 328 -20.75 -8.51 16.52
CA ARG A 328 -19.86 -8.75 17.64
C ARG A 328 -19.23 -7.48 18.18
N CYS A 329 -18.79 -6.56 17.30
CA CYS A 329 -18.22 -5.27 17.71
C CYS A 329 -19.23 -4.36 18.37
N VAL A 330 -20.46 -4.31 17.85
CA VAL A 330 -21.54 -3.49 18.43
C VAL A 330 -22.00 -4.05 19.78
N ALA A 331 -22.04 -5.36 19.93
CA ALA A 331 -22.42 -6.04 21.18
C ALA A 331 -21.39 -5.86 22.31
N ASP A 332 -20.09 -5.70 21.98
CA ASP A 332 -19.01 -5.57 22.96
C ASP A 332 -18.04 -4.43 22.58
N PRO A 333 -18.39 -3.17 22.88
CA PRO A 333 -17.50 -2.03 22.68
C PRO A 333 -16.20 -2.10 23.49
N HIS A 334 -16.21 -2.73 24.67
CA HIS A 334 -15.00 -2.88 25.50
C HIS A 334 -13.98 -3.82 24.86
N MET A 335 -14.44 -4.88 24.21
CA MET A 335 -13.58 -5.72 23.37
C MET A 335 -12.92 -4.88 22.26
N CYS A 336 -13.68 -4.01 21.59
CA CYS A 336 -13.17 -3.12 20.56
C CYS A 336 -12.08 -2.18 21.09
N GLU A 337 -12.29 -1.56 22.26
CA GLU A 337 -11.29 -0.70 22.90
C GLU A 337 -10.01 -1.49 23.25
N ALA A 338 -10.13 -2.69 23.81
CA ALA A 338 -9.01 -3.54 24.13
C ALA A 338 -8.20 -3.93 22.88
N MET A 339 -8.88 -4.33 21.80
CA MET A 339 -8.27 -4.62 20.50
C MET A 339 -7.56 -3.39 19.92
N GLY A 340 -8.19 -2.22 19.99
CA GLY A 340 -7.61 -0.96 19.51
C GLY A 340 -6.31 -0.60 20.24
N LYS A 341 -6.27 -0.74 21.57
CA LYS A 341 -5.06 -0.52 22.38
C LYS A 341 -3.93 -1.46 21.95
N GLN A 342 -4.21 -2.74 21.73
CA GLN A 342 -3.21 -3.70 21.22
C GLN A 342 -2.75 -3.37 19.81
N GLY A 343 -3.67 -2.92 18.95
CA GLY A 343 -3.33 -2.41 17.61
C GLY A 343 -2.33 -1.24 17.67
N ARG A 344 -2.56 -0.28 18.58
CA ARG A 344 -1.64 0.86 18.78
C ARG A 344 -0.25 0.40 19.23
N ILE A 345 -0.15 -0.49 20.20
CA ILE A 345 1.12 -1.04 20.67
C ILE A 345 1.90 -1.69 19.54
N LYS A 346 1.22 -2.46 18.68
CA LYS A 346 1.85 -3.05 17.47
C LYS A 346 2.30 -1.99 16.48
N ALA A 347 1.49 -0.95 16.23
CA ALA A 347 1.85 0.14 15.33
C ALA A 347 3.13 0.85 15.80
N GLU A 348 3.26 1.11 17.07
CA GLU A 348 4.43 1.76 17.68
C GLU A 348 5.68 0.88 17.66
N SER A 349 5.55 -0.40 18.02
CA SER A 349 6.68 -1.30 18.22
C SER A 349 7.21 -1.95 16.94
N MET A 350 6.36 -2.10 15.90
CA MET A 350 6.72 -2.86 14.69
C MET A 350 6.57 -2.06 13.40
N TYR A 351 5.61 -1.13 13.33
CA TYR A 351 5.21 -0.51 12.07
C TYR A 351 5.44 1.00 12.03
N SER A 352 6.04 1.61 13.06
CA SER A 352 6.33 3.05 13.01
C SER A 352 7.28 3.37 11.84
N ILE A 353 7.06 4.54 11.26
CA ILE A 353 7.86 4.99 10.10
C ILE A 353 9.35 5.04 10.40
N ASP A 354 9.71 5.38 11.66
CA ASP A 354 11.10 5.44 12.12
C ASP A 354 11.76 4.06 12.13
N ILE A 355 11.03 3.00 12.54
CA ILE A 355 11.52 1.62 12.52
C ILE A 355 11.71 1.14 11.08
N ILE A 356 10.69 1.36 10.24
CA ILE A 356 10.71 0.90 8.84
C ILE A 356 11.80 1.62 8.05
N ASN A 357 11.92 2.94 8.19
CA ASN A 357 12.94 3.70 7.51
C ASN A 357 14.36 3.27 7.94
N ARG A 358 14.59 3.06 9.24
CA ARG A 358 15.88 2.56 9.75
C ARG A 358 16.25 1.21 9.13
N GLN A 359 15.28 0.29 8.97
CA GLN A 359 15.51 -0.99 8.30
C GLN A 359 15.93 -0.79 6.85
N VAL A 360 15.22 0.07 6.10
CA VAL A 360 15.53 0.33 4.68
C VAL A 360 16.87 1.05 4.53
N MET A 361 17.19 2.02 5.40
CA MET A 361 18.50 2.69 5.40
C MET A 361 19.64 1.70 5.67
N GLY A 362 19.43 0.75 6.57
CA GLY A 362 20.39 -0.35 6.79
C GLY A 362 20.60 -1.23 5.55
N ILE A 363 19.55 -1.44 4.75
CA ILE A 363 19.69 -2.15 3.46
C ILE A 363 20.50 -1.32 2.45
N TYR A 364 20.32 0.02 2.43
CA TYR A 364 21.12 0.92 1.57
C TYR A 364 22.61 0.81 1.90
N CYS A 365 22.99 0.87 3.18
CA CYS A 365 24.39 0.71 3.60
C CYS A 365 24.94 -0.66 3.16
N LYS A 366 24.24 -1.75 3.51
CA LYS A 366 24.68 -3.12 3.17
C LYS A 366 24.85 -3.38 1.67
N ILE A 367 24.05 -2.75 0.81
CA ILE A 367 24.20 -2.95 -0.64
C ILE A 367 25.37 -2.14 -1.19
N LEU A 368 25.61 -0.95 -0.65
CA LEU A 368 26.71 -0.08 -1.05
C LEU A 368 28.08 -0.57 -0.57
N ASP A 369 28.17 -1.13 0.66
CA ASP A 369 29.40 -1.70 1.21
C ASP A 369 29.91 -2.92 0.43
N ASN A 370 29.03 -3.59 -0.30
CA ASN A 370 29.36 -4.79 -1.08
C ASN A 370 29.54 -4.51 -2.59
N PHE A 371 29.52 -3.22 -2.99
CA PHE A 371 29.63 -2.79 -4.38
C PHE A 371 30.86 -1.91 -4.62
#